data_6f3aacb40172fa6a8dba94cc9759d338
#
_entry.id   6f3aacb40172fa6a8dba94cc9759d338
#
_cell.length_a   1.000
_cell.length_b   1.000
_cell.length_c   1.000
_cell.angle_alpha   90.00
_cell.angle_beta   90.00
_cell.angle_gamma   90.00
#
_symmetry.space_group_name_H-M   'P 1'
#
loop_
_entity.id
_entity.type
_entity.pdbx_description
1 polymer ?
#
loop_
_entity_poly.entity_id
_entity_poly.type
_entity_poly.pdbx_seq_one_letter_code
_entity_poly.pdbx_strand_id
1 'polypeptide(L)'
;MTHEPASRWRPLRVAAVVDETHDSKSIVFDVPADQAETFRYRPGQFLTLRVPSTRTGSVARCYSLYSSPHIDDALAVTVKRTADGYASNWLCDHAHPGMKLHVLAPSGTFVPTDLDTDFLLIAGGSGITPMMAICKSALSQGTGQVTLIYANRDEKSVIFAGALRALAAEYPDRFAVVHWLESVQGLPSAPGLGRLAAPHTGRQVFICGPGPFMTAASAALEALQVPAEQVHIEVFKSLDSDPFKAVEIDYSGDGDGDEGPATAVVTLDGSTHELTWPRRAKLLDVLLDKGLDAPFSCREGHCGACAVMMKSGSVDMEINDVLEPSDLDEGLILACQAHPTTDTVEVTYDE
;
A
#
# COMPACT_ATOMS: atom_id res chain seq x y z
N MET A 1 27.77 -15.67 -18.90
CA MET A 1 27.41 -14.71 -17.85
C MET A 1 25.90 -14.84 -17.70
N THR A 2 25.47 -15.57 -16.71
CA THR A 2 24.05 -15.66 -16.36
C THR A 2 23.65 -14.29 -15.81
N HIS A 3 22.89 -13.52 -16.55
CA HIS A 3 22.19 -12.36 -16.01
C HIS A 3 21.27 -12.89 -14.91
N GLU A 4 21.59 -12.63 -13.63
CA GLU A 4 20.56 -12.67 -12.61
C GLU A 4 19.52 -11.64 -13.03
N PRO A 5 18.23 -12.02 -13.12
CA PRO A 5 17.18 -11.06 -13.43
C PRO A 5 17.25 -9.93 -12.39
N ALA A 6 17.19 -8.69 -12.83
CA ALA A 6 17.22 -7.53 -11.96
C ALA A 6 16.07 -7.65 -10.95
N SER A 7 16.37 -8.11 -9.76
CA SER A 7 15.35 -8.27 -8.73
C SER A 7 14.91 -6.88 -8.27
N ARG A 8 13.62 -6.57 -8.35
CA ARG A 8 13.05 -5.28 -7.88
C ARG A 8 13.15 -5.05 -6.38
N TRP A 9 13.51 -6.08 -5.63
CA TRP A 9 13.77 -5.89 -4.22
C TRP A 9 15.18 -5.35 -3.98
N ARG A 10 15.32 -4.53 -2.98
CA ARG A 10 16.59 -3.93 -2.56
C ARG A 10 16.82 -4.20 -1.08
N PRO A 11 18.06 -4.50 -0.67
CA PRO A 11 18.41 -4.58 0.74
C PRO A 11 18.59 -3.16 1.31
N LEU A 12 17.64 -2.70 2.12
CA LEU A 12 17.80 -1.45 2.86
C LEU A 12 18.35 -1.73 4.26
N ARG A 13 19.26 -0.88 4.71
CA ARG A 13 19.80 -0.90 6.07
C ARG A 13 18.81 -0.24 7.03
N VAL A 14 18.53 -0.88 8.14
CA VAL A 14 17.81 -0.28 9.25
C VAL A 14 18.73 0.75 9.92
N ALA A 15 18.36 2.00 9.90
CA ALA A 15 19.08 3.11 10.55
C ALA A 15 18.74 3.17 12.04
N ALA A 16 17.45 3.06 12.38
CA ALA A 16 16.98 3.12 13.75
C ALA A 16 15.72 2.24 13.94
N VAL A 17 15.51 1.84 15.18
CA VAL A 17 14.27 1.19 15.64
C VAL A 17 13.79 1.98 16.86
N VAL A 18 12.52 2.38 16.86
CA VAL A 18 11.91 3.19 17.91
C VAL A 18 10.73 2.42 18.51
N ASP A 19 10.69 2.29 19.83
CA ASP A 19 9.52 1.73 20.53
C ASP A 19 8.42 2.80 20.58
N GLU A 20 7.32 2.57 19.87
CA GLU A 20 6.16 3.49 19.85
C GLU A 20 5.20 3.18 20.99
N THR A 21 4.92 1.90 21.20
CA THR A 21 4.09 1.37 22.29
C THR A 21 4.66 0.03 22.77
N HIS A 22 4.03 -0.59 23.76
CA HIS A 22 4.44 -1.92 24.23
C HIS A 22 4.32 -3.02 23.15
N ASP A 23 3.51 -2.80 22.10
CA ASP A 23 3.25 -3.77 21.03
C ASP A 23 3.53 -3.22 19.61
N SER A 24 4.21 -2.08 19.51
CA SER A 24 4.54 -1.52 18.19
C SER A 24 5.91 -0.85 18.15
N LYS A 25 6.61 -0.99 17.02
CA LYS A 25 7.93 -0.42 16.76
C LYS A 25 7.97 0.26 15.39
N SER A 26 8.60 1.40 15.33
CA SER A 26 8.98 2.04 14.07
C SER A 26 10.35 1.57 13.61
N ILE A 27 10.47 1.29 12.31
CA ILE A 27 11.70 0.90 11.63
C ILE A 27 12.02 1.98 10.62
N VAL A 28 13.16 2.63 10.81
CA VAL A 28 13.68 3.69 9.94
C VAL A 28 14.75 3.11 9.05
N PHE A 29 14.71 3.40 7.76
CA PHE A 29 15.63 2.87 6.76
C PHE A 29 16.55 3.95 6.22
N ASP A 30 17.81 3.59 5.99
CA ASP A 30 18.72 4.33 5.13
C ASP A 30 18.48 3.94 3.67
N VAL A 31 18.14 4.91 2.85
CA VAL A 31 18.06 4.74 1.41
C VAL A 31 19.36 5.24 0.79
N PRO A 32 20.15 4.37 0.11
CA PRO A 32 21.34 4.80 -0.60
C PRO A 32 21.03 5.84 -1.68
N ALA A 33 21.93 6.79 -1.90
CA ALA A 33 21.71 7.90 -2.83
C ALA A 33 21.44 7.43 -4.29
N ASP A 34 22.06 6.32 -4.70
CA ASP A 34 21.86 5.68 -6.01
C ASP A 34 20.51 4.97 -6.15
N GLN A 35 19.77 4.83 -5.04
CA GLN A 35 18.43 4.22 -5.02
C GLN A 35 17.33 5.24 -4.69
N ALA A 36 17.66 6.51 -4.52
CA ALA A 36 16.72 7.54 -4.11
C ALA A 36 15.49 7.63 -5.03
N GLU A 37 15.67 7.51 -6.35
CA GLU A 37 14.58 7.50 -7.32
C GLU A 37 13.66 6.29 -7.16
N THR A 38 14.22 5.09 -6.95
CA THR A 38 13.45 3.84 -6.74
C THR A 38 12.57 3.94 -5.48
N PHE A 39 13.00 4.69 -4.49
CA PHE A 39 12.28 4.84 -3.22
C PHE A 39 11.55 6.17 -3.07
N ARG A 40 11.33 6.91 -4.17
CA ARG A 40 10.36 8.01 -4.17
C ARG A 40 8.96 7.47 -3.88
N TYR A 41 8.20 8.21 -3.10
CA TYR A 41 6.85 7.78 -2.73
C TYR A 41 5.91 8.96 -2.54
N ARG A 42 4.63 8.64 -2.49
CA ARG A 42 3.54 9.56 -2.15
C ARG A 42 3.02 9.23 -0.74
N PRO A 43 2.52 10.21 0.04
CA PRO A 43 1.97 9.96 1.37
C PRO A 43 0.79 9.01 1.30
N GLY A 44 0.80 7.97 2.15
CA GLY A 44 -0.19 6.89 2.16
C GLY A 44 0.29 5.59 1.52
N GLN A 45 1.38 5.59 0.74
CA GLN A 45 1.98 4.38 0.18
C GLN A 45 2.65 3.51 1.25
N PHE A 46 2.96 2.26 0.89
CA PHE A 46 3.55 1.25 1.77
C PHE A 46 4.81 0.62 1.17
N LEU A 47 5.60 -0.04 2.01
CA LEU A 47 6.67 -0.94 1.62
C LEU A 47 6.25 -2.39 1.82
N THR A 48 6.65 -3.28 0.91
CA THR A 48 6.58 -4.72 1.13
C THR A 48 7.93 -5.22 1.65
N LEU A 49 7.93 -5.73 2.88
CA LEU A 49 9.12 -6.24 3.55
C LEU A 49 9.19 -7.76 3.44
N ARG A 50 10.37 -8.28 3.13
CA ARG A 50 10.67 -9.72 3.20
C ARG A 50 11.18 -10.08 4.58
N VAL A 51 10.45 -10.94 5.27
CA VAL A 51 10.78 -11.41 6.61
C VAL A 51 11.24 -12.85 6.53
N PRO A 52 12.41 -13.23 7.07
CA PRO A 52 12.88 -14.61 7.10
C PRO A 52 11.88 -15.53 7.81
N SER A 53 11.68 -16.73 7.28
CA SER A 53 10.80 -17.74 7.87
C SER A 53 11.44 -19.11 7.81
N THR A 54 11.48 -19.81 8.93
CA THR A 54 11.98 -21.19 8.99
C THR A 54 11.04 -22.20 8.34
N ARG A 55 9.77 -21.83 8.11
CA ARG A 55 8.75 -22.73 7.54
C ARG A 55 8.69 -22.63 6.01
N THR A 56 8.87 -21.42 5.45
CA THR A 56 8.69 -21.14 4.03
C THR A 56 9.91 -20.49 3.37
N GLY A 57 11.01 -20.31 4.12
CA GLY A 57 12.17 -19.53 3.71
C GLY A 57 11.96 -18.04 3.95
N SER A 58 10.84 -17.48 3.52
CA SER A 58 10.44 -16.10 3.78
C SER A 58 8.92 -15.93 3.74
N VAL A 59 8.46 -14.83 4.31
CA VAL A 59 7.11 -14.30 4.17
C VAL A 59 7.20 -12.81 3.82
N ALA A 60 6.26 -12.32 3.03
CA ALA A 60 6.16 -10.92 2.68
C ALA A 60 5.00 -10.24 3.43
N ARG A 61 5.21 -8.97 3.83
CA ARG A 61 4.13 -8.16 4.46
C ARG A 61 4.28 -6.70 4.07
N CYS A 62 3.13 -6.08 3.85
CA CYS A 62 3.03 -4.66 3.54
C CYS A 62 2.92 -3.85 4.83
N TYR A 63 3.67 -2.75 4.90
CA TYR A 63 3.62 -1.78 6.01
C TYR A 63 3.59 -0.38 5.44
N SER A 64 2.53 0.37 5.74
CA SER A 64 2.39 1.75 5.27
C SER A 64 3.52 2.62 5.82
N LEU A 65 4.02 3.50 4.96
CA LEU A 65 4.98 4.52 5.33
C LEU A 65 4.28 5.55 6.22
N TYR A 66 4.86 5.84 7.39
CA TYR A 66 4.40 6.93 8.24
C TYR A 66 5.26 8.19 8.09
N SER A 67 6.42 8.05 7.47
CA SER A 67 7.24 9.19 7.04
C SER A 67 6.53 9.96 5.93
N SER A 68 6.78 11.27 5.88
CA SER A 68 6.31 12.14 4.78
C SER A 68 7.46 12.40 3.82
N PRO A 69 7.24 12.25 2.50
CA PRO A 69 8.29 12.55 1.51
C PRO A 69 8.63 14.06 1.44
N HIS A 70 7.87 14.91 2.16
CA HIS A 70 8.00 16.36 2.11
C HIS A 70 8.79 16.94 3.28
N ILE A 71 8.81 16.27 4.43
CA ILE A 71 9.43 16.80 5.65
C ILE A 71 10.34 15.82 6.40
N ASP A 72 10.27 14.52 6.10
CA ASP A 72 11.13 13.52 6.74
C ASP A 72 12.30 13.16 5.81
N ASP A 73 13.51 13.08 6.36
CA ASP A 73 14.73 12.75 5.62
C ASP A 73 14.88 11.23 5.39
N ALA A 74 14.09 10.41 6.09
CA ALA A 74 14.23 8.97 6.09
C ALA A 74 12.91 8.25 5.79
N LEU A 75 13.01 7.12 5.12
CA LEU A 75 11.92 6.20 4.85
C LEU A 75 11.61 5.40 6.11
N ALA A 76 10.35 5.39 6.57
CA ALA A 76 10.02 4.73 7.82
C ALA A 76 8.63 4.09 7.83
N VAL A 77 8.57 2.89 8.43
CA VAL A 77 7.31 2.13 8.64
C VAL A 77 7.13 1.84 10.12
N THR A 78 5.89 1.63 10.56
CA THR A 78 5.60 1.16 11.92
C THR A 78 4.91 -0.19 11.88
N VAL A 79 5.46 -1.12 12.63
CA VAL A 79 4.97 -2.49 12.76
C VAL A 79 4.30 -2.65 14.12
N LYS A 80 3.03 -3.05 14.12
CA LYS A 80 2.30 -3.44 15.33
C LYS A 80 2.19 -4.96 15.40
N ARG A 81 2.47 -5.54 16.56
CA ARG A 81 2.29 -6.98 16.80
C ARG A 81 0.85 -7.37 16.55
N THR A 82 0.66 -8.43 15.77
CA THR A 82 -0.64 -9.05 15.56
C THR A 82 -0.69 -10.36 16.33
N ALA A 83 -1.78 -10.64 17.01
CA ALA A 83 -1.98 -11.94 17.66
C ALA A 83 -1.79 -13.05 16.60
N ASP A 84 -0.96 -14.04 16.93
CA ASP A 84 -0.58 -15.15 16.05
C ASP A 84 0.09 -14.77 14.73
N GLY A 85 0.40 -13.47 14.53
CA GLY A 85 1.07 -12.96 13.34
C GLY A 85 2.57 -13.26 13.35
N TYR A 86 3.09 -14.02 12.39
CA TYR A 86 4.51 -14.36 12.34
C TYR A 86 5.40 -13.13 12.08
N ALA A 87 5.18 -12.44 10.96
CA ALA A 87 6.09 -11.40 10.50
C ALA A 87 6.14 -10.18 11.42
N SER A 88 4.98 -9.70 11.92
CA SER A 88 4.93 -8.55 12.82
C SER A 88 5.64 -8.84 14.15
N ASN A 89 5.47 -10.04 14.70
CA ASN A 89 6.17 -10.44 15.91
C ASN A 89 7.66 -10.59 15.66
N TRP A 90 8.06 -11.24 14.56
CA TRP A 90 9.46 -11.40 14.19
C TRP A 90 10.17 -10.04 14.04
N LEU A 91 9.57 -9.08 13.33
CA LEU A 91 10.13 -7.74 13.15
C LEU A 91 10.27 -7.00 14.47
N CYS A 92 9.25 -7.05 15.33
CA CYS A 92 9.30 -6.41 16.64
C CYS A 92 10.35 -7.06 17.59
N ASP A 93 10.67 -8.34 17.41
CA ASP A 93 11.65 -9.05 18.25
C ASP A 93 13.08 -8.90 17.72
N HIS A 94 13.28 -8.81 16.40
CA HIS A 94 14.60 -8.97 15.79
C HIS A 94 15.10 -7.72 15.06
N ALA A 95 14.23 -6.77 14.69
CA ALA A 95 14.70 -5.55 14.00
C ALA A 95 15.63 -4.75 14.90
N HIS A 96 16.81 -4.40 14.39
CA HIS A 96 17.82 -3.61 15.09
C HIS A 96 18.62 -2.73 14.11
N PRO A 97 19.22 -1.62 14.55
CA PRO A 97 20.08 -0.80 13.72
C PRO A 97 21.22 -1.62 13.10
N GLY A 98 21.50 -1.37 11.82
CA GLY A 98 22.50 -2.09 11.03
C GLY A 98 22.00 -3.35 10.33
N MET A 99 20.84 -3.90 10.73
CA MET A 99 20.21 -5.00 10.03
C MET A 99 19.85 -4.61 8.60
N LYS A 100 19.91 -5.57 7.67
CA LYS A 100 19.40 -5.39 6.29
C LYS A 100 18.09 -6.15 6.11
N LEU A 101 17.07 -5.47 5.61
CA LEU A 101 15.81 -6.06 5.19
C LEU A 101 15.66 -5.89 3.68
N HIS A 102 15.20 -6.94 3.00
CA HIS A 102 14.83 -6.83 1.60
C HIS A 102 13.45 -6.20 1.49
N VAL A 103 13.35 -5.19 0.65
CA VAL A 103 12.11 -4.42 0.45
C VAL A 103 11.83 -4.27 -1.03
N LEU A 104 10.54 -4.22 -1.41
CA LEU A 104 10.11 -3.74 -2.71
C LEU A 104 9.95 -2.21 -2.66
N ALA A 105 10.01 -1.57 -3.83
CA ALA A 105 9.76 -0.14 -3.96
C ALA A 105 8.38 0.25 -3.39
N PRO A 106 8.21 1.51 -2.94
CA PRO A 106 6.93 1.99 -2.43
C PRO A 106 5.80 1.79 -3.43
N SER A 107 4.64 1.40 -2.94
CA SER A 107 3.47 1.07 -3.75
C SER A 107 2.18 1.42 -3.00
N GLY A 108 1.05 1.38 -3.70
CA GLY A 108 -0.28 1.60 -3.14
C GLY A 108 -0.98 2.80 -3.73
N THR A 109 -2.31 2.71 -3.78
CA THR A 109 -3.21 3.72 -4.36
C THR A 109 -3.91 4.60 -3.32
N PHE A 110 -3.72 4.30 -2.02
CA PHE A 110 -4.29 5.07 -0.90
C PHE A 110 -3.57 6.41 -0.70
N VAL A 111 -3.64 7.27 -1.68
CA VAL A 111 -2.84 8.48 -1.81
C VAL A 111 -3.73 9.68 -2.12
N PRO A 112 -3.63 10.79 -1.40
CA PRO A 112 -4.33 12.02 -1.77
C PRO A 112 -3.94 12.48 -3.19
N THR A 113 -4.93 12.87 -3.96
CA THR A 113 -4.72 13.50 -5.28
C THR A 113 -4.25 14.94 -5.16
N ASP A 114 -4.73 15.64 -4.12
CA ASP A 114 -4.36 17.01 -3.79
C ASP A 114 -4.09 17.11 -2.29
N LEU A 115 -2.98 17.77 -1.91
CA LEU A 115 -2.60 18.01 -0.52
C LEU A 115 -3.11 19.37 -0.01
N ASP A 116 -3.54 20.27 -0.89
CA ASP A 116 -4.09 21.59 -0.54
C ASP A 116 -5.63 21.55 -0.44
N THR A 117 -6.13 20.60 0.36
CA THR A 117 -7.56 20.44 0.64
C THR A 117 -7.79 20.10 2.11
N ASP A 118 -9.05 20.09 2.53
CA ASP A 118 -9.43 19.71 3.88
C ASP A 118 -9.56 18.18 4.02
N PHE A 119 -9.01 17.61 5.09
CA PHE A 119 -9.03 16.19 5.36
C PHE A 119 -9.80 15.82 6.63
N LEU A 120 -10.56 14.73 6.54
CA LEU A 120 -11.02 13.93 7.66
C LEU A 120 -10.35 12.57 7.64
N LEU A 121 -9.45 12.32 8.57
CA LEU A 121 -8.72 11.06 8.70
C LEU A 121 -9.33 10.24 9.83
N ILE A 122 -9.68 8.98 9.56
CA ILE A 122 -10.34 8.08 10.54
C ILE A 122 -9.46 6.84 10.70
N ALA A 123 -8.73 6.77 11.81
CA ALA A 123 -7.73 5.73 12.07
C ALA A 123 -8.11 4.82 13.23
N GLY A 124 -7.87 3.52 13.09
CA GLY A 124 -7.96 2.54 14.18
C GLY A 124 -6.64 1.82 14.41
N GLY A 125 -6.05 1.95 15.61
CA GLY A 125 -4.80 1.28 15.97
C GLY A 125 -3.66 1.54 14.98
N SER A 126 -3.13 0.48 14.33
CA SER A 126 -2.06 0.61 13.32
C SER A 126 -2.49 1.30 12.03
N GLY A 127 -3.78 1.50 11.77
CA GLY A 127 -4.26 2.30 10.64
C GLY A 127 -3.85 3.77 10.70
N ILE A 128 -3.23 4.21 11.79
CA ILE A 128 -2.62 5.54 11.90
C ILE A 128 -1.41 5.72 10.98
N THR A 129 -0.76 4.64 10.54
CA THR A 129 0.51 4.76 9.78
C THR A 129 0.36 5.54 8.47
N PRO A 130 -0.56 5.21 7.54
CA PRO A 130 -0.75 6.03 6.35
C PRO A 130 -1.28 7.43 6.69
N MET A 131 -2.12 7.55 7.73
CA MET A 131 -2.67 8.84 8.15
C MET A 131 -1.59 9.80 8.63
N MET A 132 -0.55 9.31 9.30
CA MET A 132 0.57 10.14 9.75
C MET A 132 1.34 10.75 8.57
N ALA A 133 1.59 9.96 7.52
CA ALA A 133 2.22 10.46 6.29
C ALA A 133 1.36 11.52 5.60
N ILE A 134 0.04 11.27 5.49
CA ILE A 134 -0.93 12.22 4.91
C ILE A 134 -1.01 13.50 5.74
N CYS A 135 -1.16 13.39 7.09
CA CYS A 135 -1.18 14.55 7.98
C CYS A 135 0.04 15.45 7.79
N LYS A 136 1.24 14.88 7.92
CA LYS A 136 2.49 15.62 7.78
C LYS A 136 2.59 16.30 6.42
N SER A 137 2.23 15.60 5.35
CA SER A 137 2.31 16.12 3.99
C SER A 137 1.29 17.23 3.75
N ALA A 138 0.02 17.04 4.13
CA ALA A 138 -1.03 18.04 3.96
C ALA A 138 -0.77 19.31 4.79
N LEU A 139 -0.28 19.16 6.02
CA LEU A 139 0.04 20.30 6.89
C LEU A 139 1.25 21.09 6.38
N SER A 140 2.25 20.43 5.78
CA SER A 140 3.45 21.09 5.27
C SER A 140 3.31 21.67 3.86
N GLN A 141 2.50 21.06 2.99
CA GLN A 141 2.39 21.44 1.58
C GLN A 141 1.12 22.23 1.26
N GLY A 142 0.03 22.00 2.00
CA GLY A 142 -1.26 22.68 1.78
C GLY A 142 -1.58 23.71 2.83
N THR A 143 -2.77 24.32 2.69
CA THR A 143 -3.33 25.32 3.61
C THR A 143 -4.60 24.81 4.31
N GLY A 144 -5.14 23.68 3.87
CA GLY A 144 -6.36 23.05 4.37
C GLY A 144 -6.29 22.59 5.83
N GLN A 145 -7.45 22.27 6.37
CA GLN A 145 -7.60 21.75 7.73
C GLN A 145 -7.53 20.22 7.74
N VAL A 146 -6.93 19.65 8.78
CA VAL A 146 -6.84 18.21 8.99
C VAL A 146 -7.46 17.85 10.33
N THR A 147 -8.52 17.03 10.31
CA THR A 147 -9.09 16.45 11.53
C THR A 147 -8.82 14.96 11.54
N LEU A 148 -8.20 14.47 12.61
CA LEU A 148 -7.92 13.06 12.82
C LEU A 148 -8.82 12.51 13.93
N ILE A 149 -9.71 11.55 13.60
CA ILE A 149 -10.43 10.73 14.57
C ILE A 149 -9.60 9.45 14.75
N TYR A 150 -9.08 9.21 15.95
CA TYR A 150 -8.14 8.13 16.21
C TYR A 150 -8.58 7.21 17.33
N ALA A 151 -9.00 5.99 16.98
CA ALA A 151 -9.49 4.98 17.90
C ALA A 151 -8.37 4.03 18.36
N ASN A 152 -8.27 3.81 19.66
CA ASN A 152 -7.33 2.88 20.29
C ASN A 152 -7.99 2.19 21.49
N ARG A 153 -7.39 1.08 21.97
CA ARG A 153 -7.84 0.36 23.17
C ARG A 153 -7.75 1.24 24.42
N ASP A 154 -6.63 1.91 24.60
CA ASP A 154 -6.29 2.76 25.74
C ASP A 154 -5.21 3.77 25.36
N GLU A 155 -4.82 4.64 26.28
CA GLU A 155 -3.81 5.69 26.07
C GLU A 155 -2.42 5.11 25.75
N LYS A 156 -2.08 3.94 26.31
CA LYS A 156 -0.77 3.28 26.13
C LYS A 156 -0.65 2.61 24.77
N SER A 157 -1.77 2.44 24.08
CA SER A 157 -1.86 1.86 22.74
C SER A 157 -1.82 2.90 21.62
N VAL A 158 -1.75 4.21 21.97
CA VAL A 158 -1.73 5.31 20.99
C VAL A 158 -0.35 5.41 20.36
N ILE A 159 -0.22 4.86 19.14
CA ILE A 159 0.99 5.00 18.32
C ILE A 159 1.16 6.47 17.95
N PHE A 160 2.39 6.99 17.96
CA PHE A 160 2.74 8.37 17.65
C PHE A 160 2.14 9.43 18.59
N ALA A 161 1.78 9.09 19.82
CA ALA A 161 1.16 10.04 20.77
C ALA A 161 1.98 11.33 20.94
N GLY A 162 3.32 11.24 20.99
CA GLY A 162 4.21 12.38 21.08
C GLY A 162 4.25 13.23 19.81
N ALA A 163 4.35 12.57 18.65
CA ALA A 163 4.38 13.24 17.35
C ALA A 163 3.05 13.94 17.02
N LEU A 164 1.90 13.31 17.33
CA LEU A 164 0.59 13.94 17.16
C LEU A 164 0.42 15.19 18.01
N ARG A 165 0.91 15.17 19.26
CA ARG A 165 0.91 16.37 20.12
C ARG A 165 1.80 17.49 19.56
N ALA A 166 2.97 17.12 19.04
CA ALA A 166 3.87 18.09 18.44
C ALA A 166 3.24 18.75 17.19
N LEU A 167 2.65 17.96 16.30
CA LEU A 167 1.91 18.48 15.13
C LEU A 167 0.74 19.39 15.54
N ALA A 168 -0.03 19.02 16.57
CA ALA A 168 -1.15 19.85 17.04
C ALA A 168 -0.67 21.16 17.67
N ALA A 169 0.50 21.17 18.28
CA ALA A 169 1.11 22.38 18.81
C ALA A 169 1.73 23.28 17.71
N GLU A 170 2.24 22.68 16.64
CA GLU A 170 2.81 23.38 15.48
C GLU A 170 1.72 23.98 14.58
N TYR A 171 0.59 23.28 14.41
CA TYR A 171 -0.52 23.70 13.55
C TYR A 171 -1.84 23.86 14.34
N PRO A 172 -1.91 24.73 15.37
CA PRO A 172 -3.03 24.77 16.32
C PRO A 172 -4.38 25.14 15.68
N ASP A 173 -4.36 25.89 14.58
CA ASP A 173 -5.56 26.34 13.86
C ASP A 173 -5.96 25.39 12.71
N ARG A 174 -5.08 24.43 12.37
CA ARG A 174 -5.25 23.59 11.18
C ARG A 174 -5.32 22.09 11.48
N PHE A 175 -4.80 21.65 12.62
CA PHE A 175 -4.76 20.23 12.97
C PHE A 175 -5.45 19.94 14.29
N ALA A 176 -6.44 19.04 14.25
CA ALA A 176 -7.16 18.57 15.43
C ALA A 176 -7.14 17.05 15.51
N VAL A 177 -6.83 16.50 16.71
CA VAL A 177 -6.92 15.06 16.99
C VAL A 177 -8.04 14.81 17.98
N VAL A 178 -8.98 13.93 17.61
CA VAL A 178 -10.05 13.43 18.48
C VAL A 178 -9.76 11.97 18.80
N HIS A 179 -9.37 11.69 20.04
CA HIS A 179 -9.12 10.33 20.49
C HIS A 179 -10.42 9.63 20.88
N TRP A 180 -10.61 8.40 20.41
CA TRP A 180 -11.61 7.45 20.90
C TRP A 180 -10.87 6.34 21.65
N LEU A 181 -11.10 6.25 22.95
CA LEU A 181 -10.47 5.23 23.80
C LEU A 181 -11.51 4.19 24.22
N GLU A 182 -11.32 2.96 23.78
CA GLU A 182 -12.23 1.84 24.08
C GLU A 182 -12.36 1.61 25.59
N SER A 183 -11.26 1.78 26.34
CA SER A 183 -11.24 1.70 27.79
C SER A 183 -12.20 2.66 28.50
N VAL A 184 -12.59 3.75 27.84
CA VAL A 184 -13.46 4.81 28.37
C VAL A 184 -14.84 4.82 27.70
N GLN A 185 -14.86 4.65 26.37
CA GLN A 185 -16.05 4.89 25.53
C GLN A 185 -16.68 3.59 24.99
N GLY A 186 -16.05 2.43 25.24
CA GLY A 186 -16.38 1.17 24.58
C GLY A 186 -15.95 1.14 23.12
N LEU A 187 -16.33 0.10 22.40
CA LEU A 187 -16.00 -0.05 20.97
C LEU A 187 -16.59 1.10 20.13
N PRO A 188 -15.85 1.62 19.15
CA PRO A 188 -16.38 2.60 18.21
C PRO A 188 -17.63 2.08 17.48
N SER A 189 -18.67 2.90 17.45
CA SER A 189 -19.93 2.58 16.78
C SER A 189 -20.23 3.60 15.66
N ALA A 190 -21.01 3.18 14.66
CA ALA A 190 -21.40 4.08 13.57
C ALA A 190 -22.07 5.38 14.05
N PRO A 191 -23.03 5.36 15.01
CA PRO A 191 -23.59 6.61 15.56
C PRO A 191 -22.57 7.45 16.33
N GLY A 192 -21.60 6.81 17.00
CA GLY A 192 -20.52 7.48 17.74
C GLY A 192 -19.57 8.21 16.79
N LEU A 193 -19.05 7.48 15.80
CA LEU A 193 -18.16 8.02 14.76
C LEU A 193 -18.89 9.09 13.92
N GLY A 194 -20.17 8.87 13.58
CA GLY A 194 -20.98 9.82 12.83
C GLY A 194 -21.10 11.17 13.52
N ARG A 195 -21.29 11.22 14.87
CA ARG A 195 -21.31 12.50 15.59
C ARG A 195 -19.98 13.26 15.50
N LEU A 196 -18.86 12.54 15.46
CA LEU A 196 -17.54 13.17 15.31
C LEU A 196 -17.26 13.60 13.86
N ALA A 197 -17.72 12.84 12.88
CA ALA A 197 -17.53 13.12 11.47
C ALA A 197 -18.49 14.20 10.90
N ALA A 198 -19.67 14.38 11.51
CA ALA A 198 -20.71 15.26 11.02
C ALA A 198 -20.27 16.71 10.67
N PRO A 199 -19.35 17.36 11.43
CA PRO A 199 -18.87 18.70 11.07
C PRO A 199 -17.93 18.73 9.86
N HIS A 200 -17.57 17.57 9.28
CA HIS A 200 -16.47 17.42 8.32
C HIS A 200 -16.89 16.73 7.01
N THR A 201 -18.18 16.64 6.71
CA THR A 201 -18.73 15.89 5.56
C THR A 201 -18.31 16.41 4.17
N GLY A 202 -17.82 17.65 4.07
CA GLY A 202 -17.31 18.22 2.81
C GLY A 202 -15.82 17.99 2.55
N ARG A 203 -15.16 17.16 3.35
CA ARG A 203 -13.71 16.94 3.27
C ARG A 203 -13.36 15.64 2.54
N GLN A 204 -12.11 15.52 2.07
CA GLN A 204 -11.58 14.25 1.63
C GLN A 204 -11.41 13.33 2.85
N VAL A 205 -11.98 12.14 2.79
CA VAL A 205 -12.03 11.20 3.93
C VAL A 205 -11.13 9.99 3.66
N PHE A 206 -10.24 9.70 4.59
CA PHE A 206 -9.36 8.53 4.54
C PHE A 206 -9.60 7.65 5.76
N ILE A 207 -9.86 6.34 5.53
CA ILE A 207 -10.20 5.38 6.59
C ILE A 207 -9.19 4.23 6.56
N CYS A 208 -8.58 3.90 7.72
CA CYS A 208 -7.76 2.69 7.86
C CYS A 208 -7.82 2.17 9.30
N GLY A 209 -7.95 0.85 9.46
CA GLY A 209 -7.99 0.21 10.76
C GLY A 209 -8.51 -1.23 10.71
N PRO A 210 -8.87 -1.83 11.86
CA PRO A 210 -9.49 -3.15 11.88
C PRO A 210 -10.82 -3.20 11.11
N GLY A 211 -11.11 -4.34 10.45
CA GLY A 211 -12.31 -4.50 9.62
C GLY A 211 -13.62 -4.01 10.27
N PRO A 212 -13.97 -4.45 11.49
CA PRO A 212 -15.19 -3.99 12.16
C PRO A 212 -15.22 -2.46 12.42
N PHE A 213 -14.06 -1.85 12.69
CA PHE A 213 -13.93 -0.41 12.84
C PHE A 213 -14.19 0.33 11.52
N MET A 214 -13.58 -0.14 10.43
CA MET A 214 -13.79 0.46 9.10
C MET A 214 -15.25 0.33 8.65
N THR A 215 -15.87 -0.83 8.88
CA THR A 215 -17.32 -1.01 8.63
C THR A 215 -18.17 0.00 9.39
N ALA A 216 -17.87 0.23 10.67
CA ALA A 216 -18.59 1.24 11.45
C ALA A 216 -18.35 2.67 10.97
N ALA A 217 -17.11 2.98 10.54
CA ALA A 217 -16.77 4.29 9.98
C ALA A 217 -17.48 4.54 8.64
N SER A 218 -17.47 3.55 7.74
CA SER A 218 -18.15 3.64 6.44
C SER A 218 -19.67 3.82 6.61
N ALA A 219 -20.30 3.03 7.49
CA ALA A 219 -21.72 3.16 7.80
C ALA A 219 -22.07 4.55 8.41
N ALA A 220 -21.16 5.14 9.17
CA ALA A 220 -21.33 6.48 9.71
C ALA A 220 -21.32 7.54 8.62
N LEU A 221 -20.40 7.44 7.65
CA LEU A 221 -20.29 8.38 6.53
C LEU A 221 -21.45 8.23 5.53
N GLU A 222 -21.89 7.01 5.27
CA GLU A 222 -23.07 6.72 4.45
C GLU A 222 -24.32 7.35 5.06
N ALA A 223 -24.53 7.20 6.38
CA ALA A 223 -25.63 7.83 7.10
C ALA A 223 -25.59 9.37 7.08
N LEU A 224 -24.40 9.94 6.95
CA LEU A 224 -24.17 11.38 6.77
C LEU A 224 -24.22 11.82 5.30
N GLN A 225 -24.48 10.89 4.38
CA GLN A 225 -24.55 11.14 2.93
C GLN A 225 -23.26 11.75 2.37
N VAL A 226 -22.09 11.35 2.89
CA VAL A 226 -20.79 11.71 2.32
C VAL A 226 -20.66 11.00 0.97
N PRO A 227 -20.33 11.71 -0.12
CA PRO A 227 -20.15 11.11 -1.45
C PRO A 227 -19.07 10.03 -1.45
N ALA A 228 -19.33 8.91 -2.15
CA ALA A 228 -18.40 7.76 -2.17
C ALA A 228 -17.02 8.13 -2.74
N GLU A 229 -16.99 9.02 -3.73
CA GLU A 229 -15.77 9.53 -4.37
C GLU A 229 -14.87 10.37 -3.44
N GLN A 230 -15.39 10.80 -2.29
CA GLN A 230 -14.62 11.48 -1.24
C GLN A 230 -14.06 10.51 -0.20
N VAL A 231 -14.46 9.23 -0.23
CA VAL A 231 -14.13 8.25 0.82
C VAL A 231 -13.14 7.22 0.31
N HIS A 232 -11.94 7.24 0.87
CA HIS A 232 -10.85 6.33 0.54
C HIS A 232 -10.64 5.37 1.71
N ILE A 233 -10.54 4.06 1.41
CA ILE A 233 -10.39 3.01 2.43
C ILE A 233 -9.17 2.17 2.12
N GLU A 234 -8.29 1.99 3.11
CA GLU A 234 -7.19 1.03 3.01
C GLU A 234 -7.38 -0.15 3.95
N VAL A 235 -7.35 -1.35 3.38
CA VAL A 235 -7.49 -2.61 4.10
C VAL A 235 -6.13 -3.29 4.20
N PHE A 236 -5.63 -3.49 5.42
CA PHE A 236 -4.39 -4.24 5.62
C PHE A 236 -4.64 -5.73 5.43
N LYS A 237 -4.22 -6.27 4.28
CA LYS A 237 -4.29 -7.69 3.96
C LYS A 237 -2.93 -8.36 4.16
N SER A 238 -2.95 -9.58 4.67
CA SER A 238 -1.76 -10.44 4.65
C SER A 238 -1.60 -11.04 3.27
N LEU A 239 -0.39 -11.02 2.72
CA LEU A 239 -0.11 -11.70 1.47
C LEU A 239 -0.06 -13.22 1.71
N ASP A 240 -0.71 -13.96 0.83
CA ASP A 240 -0.71 -15.43 0.84
C ASP A 240 0.51 -15.98 0.09
N SER A 241 0.98 -15.26 -0.93
CA SER A 241 2.16 -15.56 -1.73
C SER A 241 3.41 -14.81 -1.26
N ASP A 242 4.58 -15.24 -1.74
CA ASP A 242 5.83 -14.52 -1.56
C ASP A 242 6.22 -13.83 -2.89
N PRO A 243 5.98 -12.49 -3.02
CA PRO A 243 6.29 -11.76 -4.24
C PRO A 243 7.80 -11.68 -4.55
N PHE A 244 8.65 -12.05 -3.60
CA PHE A 244 10.11 -12.11 -3.78
C PHE A 244 10.58 -13.42 -4.46
N LYS A 245 9.71 -14.40 -4.65
CA LYS A 245 10.06 -15.63 -5.36
C LYS A 245 10.22 -15.36 -6.85
N ALA A 246 11.26 -15.98 -7.42
CA ALA A 246 11.44 -16.04 -8.87
C ALA A 246 10.21 -16.68 -9.55
N VAL A 247 9.91 -16.22 -10.74
CA VAL A 247 8.88 -16.79 -11.60
C VAL A 247 9.57 -17.64 -12.64
N GLU A 248 9.06 -18.83 -12.88
CA GLU A 248 9.43 -19.69 -14.00
C GLU A 248 8.14 -20.04 -14.75
N ILE A 249 8.09 -19.74 -16.04
CA ILE A 249 6.92 -20.03 -16.88
C ILE A 249 7.23 -21.26 -17.75
N ASP A 250 6.32 -22.21 -17.71
CA ASP A 250 6.34 -23.34 -18.64
C ASP A 250 5.67 -22.93 -19.97
N TYR A 251 6.51 -22.73 -20.99
CA TYR A 251 6.07 -22.43 -22.36
C TYR A 251 5.72 -23.69 -23.17
N SER A 252 5.97 -24.90 -22.62
CA SER A 252 5.75 -26.16 -23.35
C SER A 252 4.32 -26.68 -23.34
N GLY A 253 3.46 -26.12 -22.49
CA GLY A 253 2.13 -26.64 -22.19
C GLY A 253 0.96 -26.04 -22.98
N ASP A 254 1.18 -25.05 -23.85
CA ASP A 254 0.10 -24.35 -24.58
C ASP A 254 -0.43 -25.11 -25.83
N GLY A 255 -0.08 -26.40 -25.98
CA GLY A 255 -0.47 -27.19 -27.15
C GLY A 255 -1.74 -28.04 -27.03
N ASP A 256 -2.43 -28.03 -25.88
CA ASP A 256 -3.59 -28.93 -25.62
C ASP A 256 -4.97 -28.24 -25.76
N GLY A 257 -5.02 -27.00 -26.22
CA GLY A 257 -6.24 -26.26 -26.59
C GLY A 257 -6.18 -25.80 -28.05
N ASP A 258 -7.33 -25.59 -28.67
CA ASP A 258 -7.47 -25.14 -30.06
C ASP A 258 -6.87 -23.74 -30.34
N GLU A 259 -6.42 -23.03 -29.30
CA GLU A 259 -5.84 -21.68 -29.35
C GLU A 259 -4.41 -21.71 -28.81
N GLY A 260 -3.43 -21.36 -29.69
CA GLY A 260 -2.02 -21.20 -29.29
C GLY A 260 -1.79 -20.04 -28.30
N PRO A 261 -0.53 -19.81 -27.88
CA PRO A 261 -0.20 -18.70 -27.00
C PRO A 261 -0.56 -17.35 -27.65
N ALA A 262 -0.92 -16.38 -26.82
CA ALA A 262 -1.11 -15.01 -27.27
C ALA A 262 0.24 -14.27 -27.40
N THR A 263 0.20 -13.10 -28.00
CA THR A 263 1.32 -12.15 -28.07
C THR A 263 1.02 -10.96 -27.16
N ALA A 264 1.93 -10.64 -26.25
CA ALA A 264 1.92 -9.39 -25.51
C ALA A 264 2.87 -8.39 -26.15
N VAL A 265 2.37 -7.22 -26.53
CA VAL A 265 3.17 -6.07 -26.97
C VAL A 265 3.20 -5.09 -25.80
N VAL A 266 4.36 -4.91 -25.19
CA VAL A 266 4.51 -4.18 -23.93
C VAL A 266 5.47 -3.03 -24.09
N THR A 267 5.01 -1.80 -23.87
CA THR A 267 5.87 -0.61 -23.80
C THR A 267 6.22 -0.34 -22.33
N LEU A 268 7.52 -0.33 -22.04
CA LEU A 268 8.08 -0.13 -20.72
C LEU A 268 9.41 0.64 -20.82
N ASP A 269 9.54 1.73 -20.07
CA ASP A 269 10.75 2.60 -20.06
C ASP A 269 11.19 3.03 -21.48
N GLY A 270 10.23 3.45 -22.30
CA GLY A 270 10.45 3.90 -23.68
C GLY A 270 10.80 2.80 -24.69
N SER A 271 10.77 1.54 -24.29
CA SER A 271 11.07 0.39 -25.14
C SER A 271 9.86 -0.50 -25.34
N THR A 272 9.63 -0.98 -26.56
CA THR A 272 8.54 -1.92 -26.85
C THR A 272 9.08 -3.34 -26.99
N HIS A 273 8.43 -4.27 -26.29
CA HIS A 273 8.78 -5.68 -26.25
C HIS A 273 7.62 -6.51 -26.78
N GLU A 274 7.91 -7.42 -27.70
CA GLU A 274 6.95 -8.42 -28.20
C GLU A 274 7.28 -9.76 -27.56
N LEU A 275 6.32 -10.32 -26.79
CA LEU A 275 6.52 -11.49 -25.95
C LEU A 275 5.47 -12.55 -26.24
N THR A 276 5.89 -13.82 -26.27
CA THR A 276 4.96 -14.96 -26.24
C THR A 276 4.30 -15.01 -24.87
N TRP A 277 2.98 -14.96 -24.85
CA TRP A 277 2.17 -14.98 -23.62
C TRP A 277 1.33 -16.25 -23.55
N PRO A 278 1.78 -17.27 -22.78
CA PRO A 278 0.97 -18.46 -22.52
C PRO A 278 -0.37 -18.06 -21.89
N ARG A 279 -1.49 -18.54 -22.41
CA ARG A 279 -2.84 -18.13 -21.95
C ARG A 279 -3.11 -18.41 -20.47
N ARG A 280 -2.39 -19.39 -19.88
CA ARG A 280 -2.49 -19.73 -18.45
C ARG A 280 -1.61 -18.87 -17.55
N ALA A 281 -0.67 -18.12 -18.12
CA ALA A 281 0.24 -17.26 -17.38
C ALA A 281 -0.33 -15.87 -17.18
N LYS A 282 -0.03 -15.26 -16.04
CA LYS A 282 -0.35 -13.85 -15.80
C LYS A 282 0.64 -12.96 -16.54
N LEU A 283 0.20 -11.82 -17.04
CA LEU A 283 1.06 -10.88 -17.78
C LEU A 283 2.33 -10.52 -17.00
N LEU A 284 2.18 -10.14 -15.74
CA LEU A 284 3.32 -9.78 -14.89
C LEU A 284 4.35 -10.91 -14.80
N ASP A 285 3.89 -12.15 -14.69
CA ASP A 285 4.79 -13.30 -14.58
C ASP A 285 5.61 -13.49 -15.85
N VAL A 286 4.98 -13.29 -17.04
CA VAL A 286 5.70 -13.29 -18.33
C VAL A 286 6.76 -12.20 -18.38
N LEU A 287 6.44 -10.98 -17.94
CA LEU A 287 7.38 -9.86 -17.93
C LEU A 287 8.59 -10.16 -17.04
N LEU A 288 8.34 -10.66 -15.83
CA LEU A 288 9.40 -11.00 -14.86
C LEU A 288 10.27 -12.17 -15.33
N ASP A 289 9.69 -13.21 -15.95
CA ASP A 289 10.43 -14.33 -16.56
C ASP A 289 11.36 -13.87 -17.67
N LYS A 290 10.96 -12.88 -18.44
CA LYS A 290 11.80 -12.25 -19.51
C LYS A 290 12.79 -11.23 -18.96
N GLY A 291 12.85 -11.03 -17.65
CA GLY A 291 13.78 -10.09 -17.01
C GLY A 291 13.40 -8.62 -17.18
N LEU A 292 12.14 -8.33 -17.57
CA LEU A 292 11.63 -6.96 -17.66
C LEU A 292 11.29 -6.44 -16.26
N ASP A 293 11.68 -5.20 -15.99
CA ASP A 293 11.49 -4.56 -14.68
C ASP A 293 10.11 -3.92 -14.55
N ALA A 294 9.03 -4.69 -14.82
CA ALA A 294 7.66 -4.24 -14.70
C ALA A 294 7.27 -3.93 -13.25
N PRO A 295 6.49 -2.86 -12.96
CA PRO A 295 6.09 -2.51 -11.60
C PRO A 295 5.23 -3.59 -10.94
N PHE A 296 5.54 -3.93 -9.67
CA PHE A 296 4.68 -4.82 -8.87
C PHE A 296 4.99 -4.69 -7.37
N SER A 297 4.06 -5.21 -6.54
CA SER A 297 4.28 -5.38 -5.11
C SER A 297 3.58 -6.64 -4.57
N CYS A 298 2.26 -6.67 -4.39
CA CYS A 298 1.54 -7.79 -3.77
C CYS A 298 1.47 -9.05 -4.65
N ARG A 299 1.35 -8.90 -5.98
CA ARG A 299 1.07 -9.96 -6.97
C ARG A 299 -0.28 -10.67 -6.77
N GLU A 300 -1.18 -10.10 -5.99
CA GLU A 300 -2.47 -10.70 -5.57
C GLU A 300 -3.70 -9.81 -5.89
N GLY A 301 -3.55 -8.77 -6.73
CA GLY A 301 -4.68 -7.93 -7.15
C GLY A 301 -5.14 -6.89 -6.13
N HIS A 302 -4.37 -6.65 -5.04
CA HIS A 302 -4.82 -5.86 -3.89
C HIS A 302 -4.16 -4.49 -3.75
N CYS A 303 -3.16 -4.13 -4.58
CA CYS A 303 -2.34 -2.95 -4.30
C CYS A 303 -2.20 -1.97 -5.46
N GLY A 304 -2.63 -2.30 -6.66
CA GLY A 304 -2.52 -1.44 -7.85
C GLY A 304 -1.11 -1.21 -8.41
N ALA A 305 -0.04 -1.73 -7.76
CA ALA A 305 1.34 -1.47 -8.16
C ALA A 305 1.70 -1.97 -9.58
N CYS A 306 0.97 -2.96 -10.06
CA CYS A 306 1.15 -3.55 -11.40
C CYS A 306 0.10 -3.05 -12.41
N ALA A 307 -0.60 -1.97 -12.09
CA ALA A 307 -1.56 -1.38 -13.02
C ALA A 307 -0.84 -0.95 -14.29
N VAL A 308 -1.45 -1.26 -15.44
CA VAL A 308 -0.92 -0.96 -16.76
C VAL A 308 -2.07 -0.62 -17.70
N MET A 309 -1.84 0.33 -18.61
CA MET A 309 -2.83 0.77 -19.58
C MET A 309 -2.88 -0.20 -20.77
N MET A 310 -4.03 -0.80 -21.02
CA MET A 310 -4.31 -1.62 -22.21
C MET A 310 -4.68 -0.71 -23.39
N LYS A 311 -3.96 -0.83 -24.50
CA LYS A 311 -4.19 -0.07 -25.74
C LYS A 311 -5.05 -0.83 -26.73
N SER A 312 -4.87 -2.15 -26.80
CA SER A 312 -5.66 -3.02 -27.69
C SER A 312 -5.71 -4.44 -27.16
N GLY A 313 -6.67 -5.23 -27.65
CA GLY A 313 -6.94 -6.57 -27.20
C GLY A 313 -7.91 -6.64 -26.02
N SER A 314 -7.96 -7.80 -25.36
CA SER A 314 -8.75 -7.97 -24.14
C SER A 314 -8.11 -9.01 -23.21
N VAL A 315 -8.39 -8.87 -21.92
CA VAL A 315 -7.91 -9.75 -20.85
C VAL A 315 -9.05 -10.10 -19.89
N ASP A 316 -8.91 -11.21 -19.20
CA ASP A 316 -9.67 -11.52 -17.99
C ASP A 316 -8.78 -11.37 -16.76
N MET A 317 -9.31 -10.82 -15.67
CA MET A 317 -8.60 -10.65 -14.41
C MET A 317 -9.20 -11.52 -13.32
N GLU A 318 -8.37 -12.34 -12.65
CA GLU A 318 -8.83 -13.22 -11.58
C GLU A 318 -9.32 -12.45 -10.34
N ILE A 319 -8.59 -11.42 -9.94
CA ILE A 319 -8.88 -10.60 -8.76
C ILE A 319 -8.64 -9.13 -9.08
N ASN A 320 -9.58 -8.28 -8.71
CA ASN A 320 -9.45 -6.83 -8.74
C ASN A 320 -10.10 -6.22 -7.51
N ASP A 321 -9.28 -5.84 -6.52
CA ASP A 321 -9.74 -5.19 -5.30
C ASP A 321 -9.41 -3.68 -5.26
N VAL A 322 -8.84 -3.12 -6.35
CA VAL A 322 -8.30 -1.75 -6.33
C VAL A 322 -8.67 -0.85 -7.51
N LEU A 323 -8.93 -1.43 -8.70
CA LEU A 323 -9.36 -0.63 -9.85
C LEU A 323 -10.87 -0.43 -9.78
N GLU A 324 -11.28 0.81 -9.89
CA GLU A 324 -12.70 1.18 -9.96
C GLU A 324 -13.27 0.95 -11.37
N PRO A 325 -14.60 0.94 -11.54
CA PRO A 325 -15.21 0.80 -12.86
C PRO A 325 -14.72 1.85 -13.88
N SER A 326 -14.46 3.09 -13.44
CA SER A 326 -13.90 4.16 -14.26
C SER A 326 -12.50 3.81 -14.79
N ASP A 327 -11.64 3.21 -13.94
CA ASP A 327 -10.28 2.80 -14.34
C ASP A 327 -10.32 1.70 -15.40
N LEU A 328 -11.25 0.75 -15.22
CA LEU A 328 -11.47 -0.34 -16.18
C LEU A 328 -12.01 0.19 -17.51
N ASP A 329 -12.92 1.16 -17.48
CA ASP A 329 -13.48 1.82 -18.67
C ASP A 329 -12.41 2.62 -19.42
N GLU A 330 -11.41 3.17 -18.72
CA GLU A 330 -10.23 3.83 -19.30
C GLU A 330 -9.20 2.82 -19.86
N GLY A 331 -9.35 1.53 -19.55
CA GLY A 331 -8.48 0.47 -20.03
C GLY A 331 -7.35 0.07 -19.08
N LEU A 332 -7.37 0.50 -17.82
CA LEU A 332 -6.42 0.02 -16.80
C LEU A 332 -6.69 -1.45 -16.45
N ILE A 333 -5.62 -2.22 -16.37
CA ILE A 333 -5.64 -3.62 -15.95
C ILE A 333 -4.56 -3.89 -14.90
N LEU A 334 -4.74 -4.93 -14.10
CA LEU A 334 -3.72 -5.41 -13.17
C LEU A 334 -2.89 -6.52 -13.83
N ALA A 335 -1.67 -6.24 -14.24
CA ALA A 335 -0.80 -7.20 -14.92
C ALA A 335 -0.59 -8.50 -14.10
N CYS A 336 -0.63 -8.44 -12.77
CA CYS A 336 -0.49 -9.60 -11.90
C CYS A 336 -1.74 -10.50 -11.82
N GLN A 337 -2.83 -10.10 -12.49
CA GLN A 337 -4.09 -10.86 -12.51
C GLN A 337 -4.60 -11.11 -13.93
N ALA A 338 -4.00 -10.46 -14.93
CA ALA A 338 -4.47 -10.47 -16.31
C ALA A 338 -4.04 -11.73 -17.06
N HIS A 339 -5.02 -12.38 -17.73
CA HIS A 339 -4.86 -13.47 -18.69
C HIS A 339 -5.39 -13.02 -20.05
N PRO A 340 -4.73 -13.34 -21.20
CA PRO A 340 -5.17 -12.88 -22.50
C PRO A 340 -6.43 -13.63 -22.96
N THR A 341 -7.41 -12.89 -23.46
CA THR A 341 -8.60 -13.44 -24.10
C THR A 341 -8.61 -13.25 -25.63
N THR A 342 -7.66 -12.47 -26.15
CA THR A 342 -7.38 -12.28 -27.58
C THR A 342 -5.99 -12.78 -27.95
N ASP A 343 -5.70 -12.94 -29.24
CA ASP A 343 -4.40 -13.44 -29.74
C ASP A 343 -3.28 -12.41 -29.60
N THR A 344 -3.62 -11.13 -29.52
CA THR A 344 -2.68 -10.04 -29.30
C THR A 344 -3.28 -9.06 -28.31
N VAL A 345 -2.47 -8.65 -27.33
CA VAL A 345 -2.79 -7.61 -26.34
C VAL A 345 -1.63 -6.62 -26.29
N GLU A 346 -1.94 -5.36 -26.45
CA GLU A 346 -0.97 -4.25 -26.34
C GLU A 346 -1.20 -3.47 -25.07
N VAL A 347 -0.13 -3.25 -24.28
CA VAL A 347 -0.15 -2.51 -23.02
C VAL A 347 1.02 -1.55 -22.92
N THR A 348 0.86 -0.47 -22.13
CA THR A 348 1.93 0.49 -21.85
C THR A 348 1.99 0.85 -20.37
N TYR A 349 3.23 0.96 -19.85
CA TYR A 349 3.54 1.50 -18.53
C TYR A 349 3.98 2.98 -18.58
N ASP A 350 4.15 3.54 -19.79
CA ASP A 350 4.78 4.85 -20.03
C ASP A 350 3.75 6.00 -20.15
N GLU A 351 2.56 5.88 -19.56
CA GLU A 351 1.51 6.92 -19.57
C GLU A 351 1.14 7.40 -18.20
#